data_295e4b6a991bcb3528144202c13363fa
#
_entry.id   295e4b6a991bcb3528144202c13363fa
#
_cell.length_a   1.000
_cell.length_b   1.000
_cell.length_c   1.000
_cell.angle_alpha   90.00
_cell.angle_beta   90.00
_cell.angle_gamma   90.00
#
_symmetry.space_group_name_H-M   'P 1'
#
loop_
_entity.id
_entity.type
_entity.pdbx_description
1 polymer ?
#
loop_
_entity_poly.entity_id
_entity_poly.type
_entity_poly.pdbx_seq_one_letter_code
_entity_poly.pdbx_strand_id
1 'polypeptide(L)'
;ELYFIKKAKEDLKFVIDTIKKQYKYTSLNKAMYEEKVCIDKSGTVKVTFNGIIDKVLYEEKGNNTIVCIIDYKTGNPDININNAIYGLGLQLPVYLYLSKNMEKISNVEIAGFYLQKILNKEIVKDYKHTYTSLLEDGLKLQGYSNDNTEILRELDDSYDNSNMIKSLKTTKTGFYSYSKVINNEQIDNLIKLVDKK
;
A
#
# COMPACT_ATOMS: atom_id res chain seq x y z
N GLU A 1 21.86 -26.25 -9.07
CA GLU A 1 21.36 -25.08 -9.83
C GLU A 1 19.88 -25.29 -10.25
N LEU A 2 19.53 -26.39 -10.92
CA LEU A 2 18.15 -26.71 -11.33
C LEU A 2 17.14 -26.77 -10.18
N TYR A 3 17.54 -27.25 -9.00
CA TYR A 3 16.67 -27.30 -7.82
C TYR A 3 16.26 -25.88 -7.35
N PHE A 4 17.21 -24.97 -7.26
CA PHE A 4 16.93 -23.58 -6.83
C PHE A 4 16.01 -22.85 -7.81
N ILE A 5 16.20 -23.06 -9.11
CA ILE A 5 15.34 -22.49 -10.15
C ILE A 5 13.91 -23.04 -10.04
N LYS A 6 13.76 -24.34 -9.83
CA LYS A 6 12.45 -24.98 -9.66
C LYS A 6 11.74 -24.42 -8.42
N LYS A 7 12.44 -24.37 -7.29
CA LYS A 7 11.90 -23.80 -6.05
C LYS A 7 11.50 -22.33 -6.19
N ALA A 8 12.34 -21.51 -6.81
CA ALA A 8 12.01 -20.10 -7.05
C ALA A 8 10.76 -19.93 -7.93
N LYS A 9 10.57 -20.79 -8.92
CA LYS A 9 9.35 -20.78 -9.76
C LYS A 9 8.10 -21.15 -8.96
N GLU A 10 8.19 -22.15 -8.09
CA GLU A 10 7.10 -22.58 -7.20
C GLU A 10 6.73 -21.46 -6.21
N ASP A 11 7.73 -20.83 -5.58
CA ASP A 11 7.55 -19.73 -4.66
C ASP A 11 6.90 -18.52 -5.37
N LEU A 12 7.39 -18.16 -6.56
CA LEU A 12 6.82 -17.07 -7.36
C LEU A 12 5.38 -17.36 -7.77
N LYS A 13 5.09 -18.59 -8.20
CA LYS A 13 3.71 -19.00 -8.53
C LYS A 13 2.79 -18.84 -7.33
N PHE A 14 3.23 -19.27 -6.13
CA PHE A 14 2.46 -19.13 -4.91
C PHE A 14 2.16 -17.65 -4.59
N VAL A 15 3.15 -16.76 -4.71
CA VAL A 15 2.99 -15.31 -4.52
C VAL A 15 1.97 -14.75 -5.50
N ILE A 16 2.10 -15.06 -6.78
CA ILE A 16 1.18 -14.58 -7.83
C ILE A 16 -0.25 -15.07 -7.57
N ASP A 17 -0.43 -16.34 -7.25
CA ASP A 17 -1.75 -16.93 -6.99
C ASP A 17 -2.39 -16.32 -5.73
N THR A 18 -1.60 -16.02 -4.70
CA THR A 18 -2.07 -15.35 -3.47
C THR A 18 -2.48 -13.91 -3.75
N ILE A 19 -1.67 -13.14 -4.48
CA ILE A 19 -2.01 -11.76 -4.87
C ILE A 19 -3.27 -11.73 -5.74
N LYS A 20 -3.43 -12.68 -6.67
CA LYS A 20 -4.67 -12.81 -7.47
C LYS A 20 -5.90 -13.09 -6.60
N LYS A 21 -5.77 -13.86 -5.51
CA LYS A 21 -6.86 -14.07 -4.56
C LYS A 21 -7.22 -12.77 -3.83
N GLN A 22 -6.21 -11.97 -3.43
CA GLN A 22 -6.42 -10.66 -2.79
C GLN A 22 -7.19 -9.70 -3.71
N TYR A 23 -6.88 -9.68 -5.00
CA TYR A 23 -7.57 -8.82 -5.97
C TYR A 23 -9.05 -9.12 -6.19
N LYS A 24 -9.56 -10.22 -5.67
CA LYS A 24 -11.01 -10.49 -5.68
C LYS A 24 -11.79 -9.60 -4.73
N TYR A 25 -11.11 -8.96 -3.77
CA TYR A 25 -11.73 -8.11 -2.76
C TYR A 25 -11.66 -6.62 -3.10
N THR A 26 -10.99 -6.23 -4.18
CA THR A 26 -10.89 -4.83 -4.59
C THR A 26 -11.69 -4.55 -5.85
N SER A 27 -12.34 -3.37 -5.90
CA SER A 27 -12.94 -2.83 -7.10
C SER A 27 -11.97 -1.94 -7.91
N LEU A 28 -10.76 -1.67 -7.37
CA LEU A 28 -9.72 -0.93 -8.07
C LEU A 28 -9.12 -1.82 -9.17
N ASN A 29 -9.67 -1.73 -10.38
CA ASN A 29 -9.38 -2.65 -11.48
C ASN A 29 -8.30 -2.14 -12.44
N LYS A 30 -7.86 -0.88 -12.30
CA LYS A 30 -6.79 -0.27 -13.09
C LYS A 30 -5.49 -0.25 -12.29
N ALA A 31 -4.36 -0.45 -12.97
CA ALA A 31 -3.05 -0.42 -12.33
C ALA A 31 -2.00 0.28 -13.21
N MET A 32 -1.14 1.06 -12.55
CA MET A 32 0.12 1.56 -13.12
C MET A 32 1.27 0.89 -12.36
N TYR A 33 2.32 0.53 -13.08
CA TYR A 33 3.51 -0.11 -12.54
C TYR A 33 4.74 0.70 -12.91
N GLU A 34 5.72 0.79 -12.00
CA GLU A 34 6.97 1.54 -12.20
C GLU A 34 6.69 2.96 -12.72
N GLU A 35 5.65 3.59 -12.15
CA GLU A 35 5.17 4.88 -12.63
C GLU A 35 6.14 5.99 -12.26
N LYS A 36 6.72 6.60 -13.30
CA LYS A 36 7.65 7.72 -13.15
C LYS A 36 6.87 9.01 -13.01
N VAL A 37 7.10 9.71 -11.91
CA VAL A 37 6.50 11.03 -11.66
C VAL A 37 7.61 12.05 -11.52
N CYS A 38 7.48 13.15 -12.24
CA CYS A 38 8.40 14.29 -12.20
C CYS A 38 7.60 15.55 -11.87
N ILE A 39 7.98 16.25 -10.82
CA ILE A 39 7.31 17.47 -10.36
C ILE A 39 8.34 18.60 -10.32
N ASP A 40 8.14 19.60 -11.15
CA ASP A 40 8.95 20.82 -11.15
C ASP A 40 8.31 21.88 -10.25
N LYS A 41 9.06 22.33 -9.26
CA LYS A 41 8.70 23.50 -8.42
C LYS A 41 9.55 24.69 -8.78
N SER A 42 8.89 25.77 -9.14
CA SER A 42 9.51 27.05 -9.40
C SER A 42 9.41 27.93 -8.14
N GLY A 43 10.55 28.36 -7.62
CA GLY A 43 10.68 29.28 -6.49
C GLY A 43 11.97 30.05 -6.60
N THR A 44 12.55 30.48 -5.49
CA THR A 44 13.89 31.10 -5.45
C THR A 44 14.96 30.16 -6.01
N VAL A 45 14.73 28.85 -5.87
CA VAL A 45 15.52 27.78 -6.47
C VAL A 45 14.56 26.85 -7.20
N LYS A 46 14.91 26.44 -8.43
CA LYS A 46 14.16 25.40 -9.15
C LYS A 46 14.49 24.06 -8.53
N VAL A 47 13.46 23.36 -8.03
CA VAL A 47 13.58 22.00 -7.46
C VAL A 47 12.76 21.04 -8.29
N THR A 48 13.39 19.96 -8.74
CA THR A 48 12.69 18.88 -9.45
C THR A 48 12.63 17.65 -8.56
N PHE A 49 11.40 17.20 -8.25
CA PHE A 49 11.13 15.93 -7.56
C PHE A 49 10.95 14.84 -8.61
N ASN A 50 11.80 13.83 -8.57
CA ASN A 50 11.69 12.64 -9.41
C ASN A 50 11.47 11.43 -8.52
N GLY A 51 10.48 10.60 -8.86
CA GLY A 51 10.23 9.34 -8.16
C GLY A 51 9.64 8.29 -9.08
N ILE A 52 9.78 7.04 -8.67
CA ILE A 52 9.15 5.89 -9.32
C ILE A 52 8.31 5.21 -8.25
N ILE A 53 7.00 5.08 -8.51
CA ILE A 53 6.08 4.36 -7.64
C ILE A 53 5.95 2.94 -8.19
N ASP A 54 6.26 1.93 -7.39
CA ASP A 54 6.26 0.53 -7.84
C ASP A 54 4.90 0.15 -8.41
N LYS A 55 3.81 0.50 -7.69
CA LYS A 55 2.45 0.20 -8.11
C LYS A 55 1.43 1.17 -7.57
N VAL A 56 0.53 1.58 -8.45
CA VAL A 56 -0.67 2.35 -8.13
C VAL A 56 -1.87 1.57 -8.62
N LEU A 57 -2.74 1.13 -7.70
CA LEU A 57 -4.08 0.64 -8.05
C LEU A 57 -5.03 1.83 -8.03
N TYR A 58 -5.95 1.90 -8.98
CA TYR A 58 -6.91 2.98 -9.01
C TYR A 58 -8.20 2.63 -9.73
N GLU A 59 -9.24 3.41 -9.44
CA GLU A 59 -10.52 3.39 -10.14
C GLU A 59 -11.10 4.79 -10.17
N GLU A 60 -11.65 5.18 -11.31
CA GLU A 60 -12.33 6.46 -11.50
C GLU A 60 -13.80 6.33 -11.07
N LYS A 61 -14.23 7.14 -10.14
CA LYS A 61 -15.60 7.20 -9.59
C LYS A 61 -16.14 8.62 -9.75
N GLY A 62 -16.93 8.84 -10.79
CA GLY A 62 -17.41 10.18 -11.12
C GLY A 62 -16.26 11.15 -11.40
N ASN A 63 -16.12 12.18 -10.57
CA ASN A 63 -15.07 13.19 -10.71
C ASN A 63 -13.80 12.85 -9.89
N ASN A 64 -13.83 11.81 -9.05
CA ASN A 64 -12.74 11.45 -8.15
C ASN A 64 -12.05 10.18 -8.63
N THR A 65 -10.78 10.05 -8.32
CA THR A 65 -10.00 8.83 -8.56
C THR A 65 -9.58 8.25 -7.23
N ILE A 66 -10.09 7.06 -6.89
CA ILE A 66 -9.69 6.32 -5.68
C ILE A 66 -8.37 5.62 -5.98
N VAL A 67 -7.39 5.81 -5.10
CA VAL A 67 -6.01 5.36 -5.32
C VAL A 67 -5.50 4.57 -4.12
N CYS A 68 -4.83 3.46 -4.40
CA CYS A 68 -4.04 2.68 -3.46
C CYS A 68 -2.60 2.57 -3.95
N ILE A 69 -1.65 2.93 -3.08
CA ILE A 69 -0.22 2.87 -3.37
C ILE A 69 0.36 1.61 -2.74
N ILE A 70 1.13 0.85 -3.52
CA ILE A 70 1.78 -0.38 -3.05
C ILE A 70 3.25 -0.34 -3.47
N ASP A 71 4.13 -0.55 -2.50
CA ASP A 71 5.57 -0.70 -2.72
C ASP A 71 5.98 -2.14 -2.34
N TYR A 72 6.76 -2.79 -3.20
CA TYR A 72 7.17 -4.18 -3.02
C TYR A 72 8.44 -4.29 -2.19
N LYS A 73 8.44 -5.20 -1.21
CA LYS A 73 9.57 -5.43 -0.31
C LYS A 73 9.99 -6.90 -0.27
N THR A 74 11.30 -7.12 -0.34
CA THR A 74 11.93 -8.45 -0.17
C THR A 74 12.36 -8.72 1.28
N GLY A 75 12.42 -7.68 2.12
CA GLY A 75 12.78 -7.74 3.54
C GLY A 75 11.58 -7.68 4.48
N ASN A 76 11.82 -7.41 5.76
CA ASN A 76 10.80 -7.14 6.74
C ASN A 76 10.48 -5.63 6.73
N PRO A 77 9.33 -5.22 6.19
CA PRO A 77 8.96 -3.81 6.17
C PRO A 77 8.57 -3.37 7.58
N ASP A 78 9.10 -2.23 8.00
CA ASP A 78 8.60 -1.47 9.14
C ASP A 78 7.92 -0.21 8.64
N ILE A 79 6.66 -0.01 9.05
CA ILE A 79 5.87 1.16 8.65
C ILE A 79 5.45 1.89 9.92
N ASN A 80 6.15 3.00 10.18
CA ASN A 80 5.80 3.94 11.22
C ASN A 80 5.82 5.37 10.64
N ILE A 81 4.63 5.88 10.28
CA ILE A 81 4.50 7.23 9.72
C ILE A 81 4.89 8.34 10.70
N ASN A 82 4.91 8.08 12.02
CA ASN A 82 5.35 9.06 13.02
C ASN A 82 6.83 9.42 12.83
N ASN A 83 7.62 8.51 12.29
CA ASN A 83 9.04 8.75 12.00
C ASN A 83 9.24 9.78 10.86
N ALA A 84 8.22 10.01 10.03
CA ALA A 84 8.28 10.97 8.93
C ALA A 84 8.52 12.41 9.41
N ILE A 85 8.03 12.78 10.60
CA ILE A 85 8.25 14.09 11.22
C ILE A 85 9.75 14.33 11.41
N TYR A 86 10.51 13.29 11.72
CA TYR A 86 11.97 13.32 11.91
C TYR A 86 12.75 13.10 10.60
N GLY A 87 12.07 12.99 9.46
CA GLY A 87 12.71 12.73 8.17
C GLY A 87 13.08 11.27 7.92
N LEU A 88 12.53 10.34 8.71
CA LEU A 88 12.77 8.91 8.56
C LEU A 88 11.55 8.21 7.94
N GLY A 89 11.79 7.16 7.14
CA GLY A 89 10.70 6.39 6.51
C GLY A 89 9.86 7.21 5.53
N LEU A 90 10.45 8.16 4.82
CA LEU A 90 9.76 9.10 3.93
C LEU A 90 9.23 8.47 2.64
N GLN A 91 9.56 7.23 2.31
CA GLN A 91 9.21 6.63 1.02
C GLN A 91 7.70 6.68 0.75
N LEU A 92 6.87 6.20 1.67
CA LEU A 92 5.41 6.24 1.49
C LEU A 92 4.84 7.67 1.49
N PRO A 93 5.23 8.59 2.41
CA PRO A 93 4.86 10.00 2.31
C PRO A 93 5.24 10.65 0.96
N VAL A 94 6.43 10.34 0.43
CA VAL A 94 6.85 10.82 -0.90
C VAL A 94 5.95 10.25 -1.99
N TYR A 95 5.61 8.97 -1.94
CA TYR A 95 4.70 8.36 -2.90
C TYR A 95 3.29 8.96 -2.85
N LEU A 96 2.78 9.30 -1.65
CA LEU A 96 1.53 10.05 -1.50
C LEU A 96 1.61 11.41 -2.19
N TYR A 97 2.69 12.15 -1.97
CA TYR A 97 2.93 13.43 -2.61
C TYR A 97 2.99 13.29 -4.15
N LEU A 98 3.75 12.33 -4.65
CA LEU A 98 3.87 12.05 -6.09
C LEU A 98 2.51 11.68 -6.68
N SER A 99 1.74 10.81 -6.04
CA SER A 99 0.44 10.34 -6.56
C SER A 99 -0.60 11.45 -6.69
N LYS A 100 -0.60 12.42 -5.77
CA LYS A 100 -1.47 13.62 -5.85
C LYS A 100 -1.11 14.56 -7.01
N ASN A 101 0.11 14.46 -7.54
CA ASN A 101 0.63 15.31 -8.62
C ASN A 101 0.83 14.55 -9.94
N MET A 102 0.26 13.35 -10.09
CA MET A 102 0.33 12.59 -11.34
C MET A 102 -0.59 13.24 -12.39
N GLU A 103 -0.05 13.46 -13.60
CA GLU A 103 -0.81 14.04 -14.72
C GLU A 103 -1.91 13.09 -15.24
N LYS A 104 -1.74 11.78 -15.05
CA LYS A 104 -2.61 10.73 -15.60
C LYS A 104 -3.93 10.58 -14.84
N ILE A 105 -4.00 11.05 -13.61
CA ILE A 105 -5.18 10.94 -12.74
C ILE A 105 -5.46 12.27 -12.06
N SER A 106 -6.72 12.56 -11.81
CA SER A 106 -7.16 13.81 -11.18
C SER A 106 -8.04 13.54 -9.97
N ASN A 107 -8.16 14.53 -9.08
CA ASN A 107 -8.99 14.47 -7.88
C ASN A 107 -8.75 13.18 -7.08
N VAL A 108 -7.47 12.95 -6.74
CA VAL A 108 -7.00 11.73 -6.09
C VAL A 108 -7.50 11.65 -4.65
N GLU A 109 -8.22 10.57 -4.34
CA GLU A 109 -8.62 10.15 -2.99
C GLU A 109 -7.81 8.90 -2.60
N ILE A 110 -7.03 8.99 -1.55
CA ILE A 110 -6.17 7.89 -1.11
C ILE A 110 -6.99 6.89 -0.27
N ALA A 111 -7.18 5.67 -0.78
CA ALA A 111 -7.79 4.57 -0.03
C ALA A 111 -6.81 3.91 0.94
N GLY A 112 -5.53 3.94 0.61
CA GLY A 112 -4.48 3.41 1.46
C GLY A 112 -3.12 3.43 0.79
N PHE A 113 -2.08 3.20 1.59
CA PHE A 113 -0.70 3.10 1.14
C PHE A 113 0.03 2.04 1.94
N TYR A 114 0.69 1.13 1.22
CA TYR A 114 1.16 -0.13 1.78
C TYR A 114 2.53 -0.53 1.28
N LEU A 115 3.20 -1.32 2.11
CA LEU A 115 4.29 -2.19 1.69
C LEU A 115 3.74 -3.60 1.50
N GLN A 116 4.10 -4.27 0.43
CA GLN A 116 3.76 -5.67 0.18
C GLN A 116 5.01 -6.52 0.15
N LYS A 117 5.13 -7.42 1.11
CA LYS A 117 6.22 -8.38 1.15
C LYS A 117 6.02 -9.44 0.07
N ILE A 118 7.01 -9.63 -0.79
CA ILE A 118 6.95 -10.62 -1.89
C ILE A 118 7.80 -11.86 -1.62
N LEU A 119 8.70 -11.83 -0.62
CA LEU A 119 9.47 -12.96 -0.17
C LEU A 119 9.30 -13.15 1.33
N ASN A 120 8.83 -14.33 1.73
CA ASN A 120 8.66 -14.67 3.13
C ASN A 120 9.70 -15.73 3.51
N LYS A 121 10.85 -15.26 4.02
CA LYS A 121 12.00 -16.14 4.35
C LYS A 121 11.88 -16.79 5.73
N GLU A 122 11.13 -16.18 6.64
CA GLU A 122 11.04 -16.64 8.03
C GLU A 122 9.57 -16.76 8.43
N ILE A 123 9.11 -18.01 8.55
CA ILE A 123 7.80 -18.30 9.11
C ILE A 123 8.04 -19.01 10.44
N VAL A 124 7.65 -18.35 11.50
CA VAL A 124 7.57 -18.98 12.81
C VAL A 124 6.32 -19.84 12.82
N LYS A 125 6.49 -21.16 12.95
CA LYS A 125 5.37 -22.09 13.06
C LYS A 125 4.53 -21.76 14.29
N ASP A 126 3.25 -21.65 14.06
CA ASP A 126 2.22 -21.51 15.09
C ASP A 126 1.35 -22.77 15.09
N TYR A 127 0.98 -23.25 16.27
CA TYR A 127 0.11 -24.42 16.42
C TYR A 127 -1.33 -24.19 15.96
N LYS A 128 -1.73 -22.93 15.76
CA LYS A 128 -3.09 -22.53 15.37
C LYS A 128 -3.28 -22.38 13.87
N HIS A 129 -2.19 -22.25 13.11
CA HIS A 129 -2.25 -21.92 11.70
C HIS A 129 -1.48 -22.94 10.85
N THR A 130 -1.98 -23.20 9.65
CA THR A 130 -1.23 -23.99 8.67
C THR A 130 -0.06 -23.18 8.09
N TYR A 131 0.98 -23.86 7.65
CA TYR A 131 2.12 -23.20 7.00
C TYR A 131 1.68 -22.32 5.82
N THR A 132 0.73 -22.82 5.01
CA THR A 132 0.18 -22.06 3.87
C THR A 132 -0.55 -20.80 4.32
N SER A 133 -1.37 -20.86 5.38
CA SER A 133 -2.09 -19.67 5.87
C SER A 133 -1.15 -18.61 6.44
N LEU A 134 -0.04 -19.03 7.06
CA LEU A 134 1.01 -18.11 7.53
C LEU A 134 1.75 -17.44 6.36
N LEU A 135 2.01 -18.19 5.29
CA LEU A 135 2.57 -17.63 4.05
C LEU A 135 1.61 -16.60 3.42
N GLU A 136 0.33 -16.95 3.28
CA GLU A 136 -0.70 -16.05 2.72
C GLU A 136 -0.85 -14.78 3.58
N ASP A 137 -0.86 -14.90 4.92
CA ASP A 137 -0.91 -13.74 5.81
C ASP A 137 0.33 -12.84 5.70
N GLY A 138 1.51 -13.46 5.47
CA GLY A 138 2.75 -12.72 5.24
C GLY A 138 2.76 -11.89 3.94
N LEU A 139 1.92 -12.24 2.97
CA LEU A 139 1.76 -11.54 1.68
C LEU A 139 0.67 -10.48 1.70
N LYS A 140 -0.07 -10.31 2.81
CA LYS A 140 -1.05 -9.23 2.97
C LYS A 140 -0.37 -7.87 2.95
N LEU A 141 -1.11 -6.88 2.49
CA LEU A 141 -0.70 -5.47 2.47
C LEU A 141 -0.46 -4.97 3.90
N GLN A 142 0.68 -4.37 4.15
CA GLN A 142 1.05 -3.81 5.45
C GLN A 142 1.19 -2.30 5.33
N GLY A 143 0.34 -1.54 6.00
CA GLY A 143 0.35 -0.08 5.88
C GLY A 143 -0.82 0.58 6.54
N TYR A 144 -1.22 1.69 5.97
CA TYR A 144 -2.31 2.52 6.50
C TYR A 144 -3.46 2.57 5.52
N SER A 145 -4.67 2.33 6.03
CA SER A 145 -5.93 2.43 5.30
C SER A 145 -6.63 3.75 5.62
N ASN A 146 -7.39 4.28 4.68
CA ASN A 146 -8.26 5.41 4.95
C ASN A 146 -9.35 4.99 5.95
N ASP A 147 -9.70 5.85 6.89
CA ASP A 147 -10.77 5.59 7.86
C ASP A 147 -12.17 5.81 7.29
N ASN A 148 -12.28 6.47 6.11
CA ASN A 148 -13.52 6.56 5.38
C ASN A 148 -13.90 5.19 4.79
N THR A 149 -14.92 4.58 5.36
CA THR A 149 -15.35 3.22 4.99
C THR A 149 -15.91 3.11 3.57
N GLU A 150 -16.39 4.20 2.96
CA GLU A 150 -16.84 4.20 1.56
C GLU A 150 -15.64 4.04 0.61
N ILE A 151 -14.58 4.83 0.83
CA ILE A 151 -13.34 4.75 0.08
C ILE A 151 -12.63 3.41 0.33
N LEU A 152 -12.59 2.98 1.60
CA LEU A 152 -11.93 1.74 1.99
C LEU A 152 -12.61 0.51 1.40
N ARG A 153 -13.94 0.50 1.28
CA ARG A 153 -14.70 -0.60 0.67
C ARG A 153 -14.36 -0.78 -0.82
N GLU A 154 -14.04 0.28 -1.52
CA GLU A 154 -13.58 0.17 -2.92
C GLU A 154 -12.22 -0.50 -3.01
N LEU A 155 -11.34 -0.29 -2.02
CA LEU A 155 -10.06 -0.96 -1.94
C LEU A 155 -10.19 -2.41 -1.48
N ASP A 156 -11.02 -2.68 -0.47
CA ASP A 156 -11.16 -3.99 0.15
C ASP A 156 -12.60 -4.18 0.66
N ASP A 157 -13.41 -4.93 -0.05
CA ASP A 157 -14.80 -5.22 0.33
C ASP A 157 -14.91 -6.10 1.59
N SER A 158 -13.80 -6.77 1.96
CA SER A 158 -13.67 -7.56 3.17
C SER A 158 -13.07 -6.81 4.37
N TYR A 159 -13.00 -5.47 4.34
CA TYR A 159 -12.30 -4.64 5.33
C TYR A 159 -12.75 -4.86 6.78
N ASP A 160 -13.95 -5.35 7.03
CA ASP A 160 -14.45 -5.69 8.37
C ASP A 160 -13.63 -6.79 9.05
N ASN A 161 -13.03 -7.68 8.27
CA ASN A 161 -12.05 -8.69 8.69
C ASN A 161 -11.18 -9.03 7.49
N SER A 162 -10.28 -8.13 7.16
CA SER A 162 -9.60 -8.09 5.87
C SER A 162 -8.87 -9.36 5.47
N ASN A 163 -9.14 -9.80 4.23
CA ASN A 163 -8.40 -10.85 3.55
C ASN A 163 -7.19 -10.31 2.76
N MET A 164 -7.16 -9.01 2.52
CA MET A 164 -6.16 -8.33 1.69
C MET A 164 -5.16 -7.52 2.54
N ILE A 165 -5.62 -6.87 3.61
CA ILE A 165 -4.84 -5.96 4.44
C ILE A 165 -4.56 -6.59 5.79
N LYS A 166 -3.28 -6.59 6.20
CA LYS A 166 -2.85 -7.18 7.46
C LYS A 166 -3.36 -6.39 8.65
N SER A 167 -3.94 -7.10 9.62
CA SER A 167 -4.44 -6.53 10.87
C SER A 167 -5.53 -5.44 10.70
N LEU A 168 -6.19 -5.37 9.54
CA LEU A 168 -7.34 -4.51 9.36
C LEU A 168 -8.62 -5.26 9.77
N LYS A 169 -9.31 -4.71 10.76
CA LYS A 169 -10.55 -5.28 11.29
C LYS A 169 -11.41 -4.23 11.95
N THR A 170 -12.74 -4.38 11.88
CA THR A 170 -13.69 -3.49 12.53
C THR A 170 -14.35 -4.12 13.77
N THR A 171 -14.89 -3.26 14.61
CA THR A 171 -15.79 -3.56 15.71
C THR A 171 -17.16 -3.00 15.41
N LYS A 172 -18.12 -3.13 16.33
CA LYS A 172 -19.44 -2.48 16.21
C LYS A 172 -19.37 -0.94 16.21
N THR A 173 -18.29 -0.36 16.73
CA THR A 173 -18.16 1.09 16.94
C THR A 173 -17.01 1.72 16.15
N GLY A 174 -16.33 0.97 15.28
CA GLY A 174 -15.21 1.47 14.48
C GLY A 174 -14.12 0.43 14.30
N PHE A 175 -12.89 0.86 14.05
CA PHE A 175 -11.75 -0.03 13.85
C PHE A 175 -11.14 -0.50 15.18
N TYR A 176 -10.56 -1.69 15.20
CA TYR A 176 -9.73 -2.13 16.32
C TYR A 176 -8.51 -1.22 16.49
N SER A 177 -8.05 -1.04 17.73
CA SER A 177 -6.91 -0.16 18.07
C SER A 177 -5.59 -0.54 17.39
N TYR A 178 -5.43 -1.78 17.01
CA TYR A 178 -4.27 -2.26 16.27
C TYR A 178 -4.38 -2.10 14.74
N SER A 179 -5.57 -1.76 14.24
CA SER A 179 -5.77 -1.48 12.81
C SER A 179 -5.15 -0.13 12.48
N LYS A 180 -4.22 -0.12 11.52
CA LYS A 180 -3.56 1.11 11.09
C LYS A 180 -4.47 1.88 10.14
N VAL A 181 -5.28 2.76 10.68
CA VAL A 181 -6.17 3.65 9.92
C VAL A 181 -5.75 5.10 10.09
N ILE A 182 -6.05 5.91 9.08
CA ILE A 182 -5.65 7.30 8.97
C ILE A 182 -6.73 8.08 8.23
N ASN A 183 -7.06 9.28 8.69
CA ASN A 183 -8.03 10.14 8.03
C ASN A 183 -7.40 11.02 6.93
N ASN A 184 -8.24 11.64 6.12
CA ASN A 184 -7.79 12.49 5.01
C ASN A 184 -6.94 13.68 5.49
N GLU A 185 -7.25 14.28 6.64
CA GLU A 185 -6.45 15.38 7.19
C GLU A 185 -5.02 14.94 7.54
N GLN A 186 -4.89 13.76 8.12
CA GLN A 186 -3.57 13.18 8.44
C GLN A 186 -2.79 12.83 7.17
N ILE A 187 -3.47 12.32 6.12
CA ILE A 187 -2.85 12.06 4.81
C ILE A 187 -2.34 13.38 4.21
N ASP A 188 -3.16 14.43 4.22
CA ASP A 188 -2.77 15.74 3.70
C ASP A 188 -1.62 16.36 4.50
N ASN A 189 -1.57 16.14 5.81
CA ASN A 189 -0.45 16.58 6.65
C ASN A 189 0.85 15.83 6.31
N LEU A 190 0.80 14.54 6.00
CA LEU A 190 1.98 13.79 5.52
C LEU A 190 2.47 14.34 4.17
N ILE A 191 1.56 14.65 3.26
CA ILE A 191 1.88 15.24 1.96
C ILE A 191 2.55 16.62 2.13
N LYS A 192 1.96 17.48 2.97
CA LYS A 192 2.52 18.81 3.29
C LYS A 192 3.91 18.72 3.95
N LEU A 193 4.18 17.65 4.71
CA LEU A 193 5.49 17.45 5.33
C LEU A 193 6.59 17.25 4.27
N VAL A 194 6.28 16.53 3.20
CA VAL A 194 7.20 16.33 2.06
C VAL A 194 7.39 17.64 1.29
N ASP A 195 6.31 18.42 1.16
CA ASP A 195 6.31 19.68 0.41
C ASP A 195 7.14 20.80 1.08
N LYS A 196 7.29 20.76 2.40
CA LYS A 196 8.02 21.76 3.20
C LYS A 196 9.50 21.47 3.38
N LYS A 197 9.98 20.29 3.07
CA LYS A 197 11.38 19.87 3.17
C LYS A 197 12.07 19.89 1.83
#